data_ec16e70b9604a1e615632f099338f251
#
_entry.id   ec16e70b9604a1e615632f099338f251
#
_cell.length_a   1.000
_cell.length_b   1.000
_cell.length_c   1.000
_cell.angle_alpha   90.00
_cell.angle_beta   90.00
_cell.angle_gamma   90.00
#
_symmetry.space_group_name_H-M   'P 1'
#
loop_
_entity.id
_entity.type
_entity.pdbx_description
1 polymer ?
#
loop_
_entity_poly.entity_id
_entity_poly.type
_entity_poly.pdbx_seq_one_letter_code
_entity_poly.pdbx_strand_id
1 'polypeptide(L)'
;MNPEQLKEMNEINWWHRIELDGVITPGKDFSEAKLQTIQMPNNLKGKSVIDVGAWDGFFSFEAERRGGDVLAIDTVMWKEGPTFDSQKNIEVMHTGKRGFNFAHKILNSKVKSYGVEVMDLNNSDLIKQYDLVLCLGILYHMKDPLGMCKVMYDITKEDGMCILETHMDLFDIQRPVMAFYPNKECNNDPGTWWGPNPQCVAKMLKSAGFDEVKMVFSDKRINRGVFHAWKKRK
;
A
#
# COMPACT_ATOMS: atom_id res chain seq x y z
N MET A 1 20.90 5.10 17.43
CA MET A 1 20.05 4.39 18.43
C MET A 1 20.87 3.90 19.61
N ASN A 2 20.33 3.92 20.84
CA ASN A 2 20.95 3.35 22.04
C ASN A 2 20.74 1.81 22.13
N PRO A 3 21.43 1.09 23.05
CA PRO A 3 21.31 -0.38 23.14
C PRO A 3 19.90 -0.90 23.43
N GLU A 4 19.09 -0.16 24.20
CA GLU A 4 17.72 -0.52 24.52
C GLU A 4 16.82 -0.42 23.28
N GLN A 5 16.97 0.65 22.49
CA GLN A 5 16.28 0.83 21.22
C GLN A 5 16.66 -0.24 20.20
N LEU A 6 17.93 -0.63 20.13
CA LEU A 6 18.38 -1.74 19.26
C LEU A 6 17.74 -3.06 19.67
N LYS A 7 17.65 -3.32 20.98
CA LYS A 7 16.96 -4.52 21.48
C LYS A 7 15.48 -4.51 21.11
N GLU A 8 14.77 -3.40 21.36
CA GLU A 8 13.35 -3.25 21.00
C GLU A 8 13.13 -3.44 19.51
N MET A 9 13.95 -2.84 18.65
CA MET A 9 13.89 -2.98 17.20
C MET A 9 13.99 -4.45 16.77
N ASN A 10 14.88 -5.23 17.37
CA ASN A 10 15.10 -6.64 17.03
C ASN A 10 13.95 -7.56 17.52
N GLU A 11 13.10 -7.11 18.43
CA GLU A 11 11.92 -7.83 18.90
C GLU A 11 10.69 -7.56 18.03
N ILE A 12 10.74 -6.59 17.10
CA ILE A 12 9.66 -6.26 16.19
C ILE A 12 9.71 -7.15 14.95
N ASN A 13 8.56 -7.66 14.53
CA ASN A 13 8.44 -8.39 13.27
C ASN A 13 8.24 -7.39 12.12
N TRP A 14 9.34 -6.97 11.51
CA TRP A 14 9.35 -6.01 10.42
C TRP A 14 8.97 -6.64 9.08
N TRP A 15 8.17 -5.91 8.32
CA TRP A 15 7.99 -6.15 6.90
C TRP A 15 8.95 -5.30 6.07
N HIS A 16 8.93 -3.99 6.29
CA HIS A 16 9.78 -3.05 5.56
C HIS A 16 11.20 -2.97 6.12
N ARG A 17 12.14 -2.72 5.22
CA ARG A 17 13.51 -2.32 5.57
C ARG A 17 13.56 -0.80 5.62
N ILE A 18 13.69 -0.25 6.82
CA ILE A 18 13.71 1.19 7.08
C ILE A 18 15.05 1.54 7.72
N GLU A 19 15.74 2.56 7.21
CA GLU A 19 16.91 3.10 7.87
C GLU A 19 16.49 3.98 9.06
N LEU A 20 16.94 3.64 10.25
CA LEU A 20 16.63 4.31 11.49
C LEU A 20 17.95 4.64 12.22
N ASP A 21 18.36 5.91 12.21
CA ASP A 21 19.57 6.38 12.88
C ASP A 21 20.82 5.54 12.53
N GLY A 22 21.03 5.29 11.22
CA GLY A 22 22.17 4.55 10.67
C GLY A 22 22.05 3.02 10.75
N VAL A 23 20.92 2.48 11.22
CA VAL A 23 20.65 1.04 11.28
C VAL A 23 19.43 0.70 10.43
N ILE A 24 19.52 -0.37 9.64
CA ILE A 24 18.43 -0.85 8.81
C ILE A 24 17.62 -1.91 9.57
N THR A 25 16.29 -1.75 9.64
CA THR A 25 15.41 -2.75 10.26
C THR A 25 15.48 -4.09 9.53
N PRO A 26 15.32 -5.23 10.23
CA PRO A 26 15.47 -6.57 9.64
C PRO A 26 14.25 -7.02 8.82
N GLY A 27 13.62 -6.10 8.10
CA GLY A 27 12.44 -6.37 7.26
C GLY A 27 12.74 -7.32 6.11
N LYS A 28 11.68 -7.98 5.62
CA LYS A 28 11.75 -8.93 4.50
C LYS A 28 11.64 -8.24 3.14
N ASP A 29 11.01 -7.08 3.10
CA ASP A 29 10.75 -6.32 1.88
C ASP A 29 11.91 -5.38 1.53
N PHE A 30 12.37 -5.44 0.29
CA PHE A 30 13.39 -4.53 -0.24
C PHE A 30 12.75 -3.18 -0.63
N SER A 31 12.23 -2.47 0.35
CA SER A 31 11.38 -1.27 0.19
C SER A 31 12.07 -0.15 -0.59
N GLU A 32 13.39 0.03 -0.40
CA GLU A 32 14.16 1.03 -1.14
C GLU A 32 14.25 0.72 -2.63
N ALA A 33 14.41 -0.56 -3.01
CA ALA A 33 14.39 -0.96 -4.42
C ALA A 33 13.01 -0.73 -5.05
N LYS A 34 11.93 -0.97 -4.31
CA LYS A 34 10.57 -0.67 -4.75
C LYS A 34 10.35 0.83 -5.00
N LEU A 35 10.99 1.69 -4.22
CA LEU A 35 10.87 3.13 -4.38
C LEU A 35 11.23 3.61 -5.80
N GLN A 36 12.21 2.96 -6.44
CA GLN A 36 12.57 3.24 -7.83
C GLN A 36 11.48 2.80 -8.81
N THR A 37 10.81 1.67 -8.54
CA THR A 37 9.78 1.12 -9.43
C THR A 37 8.46 1.88 -9.33
N ILE A 38 8.08 2.37 -8.14
CA ILE A 38 6.84 3.12 -7.95
C ILE A 38 6.91 4.54 -8.50
N GLN A 39 8.10 5.07 -8.75
CA GLN A 39 8.33 6.40 -9.32
C GLN A 39 7.54 7.51 -8.59
N MET A 40 7.57 7.47 -7.25
CA MET A 40 6.96 8.53 -6.42
C MET A 40 7.60 9.88 -6.73
N PRO A 41 6.84 10.98 -6.90
CA PRO A 41 7.40 12.31 -7.16
C PRO A 41 8.45 12.71 -6.11
N ASN A 42 9.58 13.26 -6.57
CA ASN A 42 10.71 13.63 -5.70
C ASN A 42 10.41 14.83 -4.80
N ASN A 43 9.45 15.68 -5.17
CA ASN A 43 9.05 16.86 -4.39
C ASN A 43 7.55 16.80 -4.13
N LEU A 44 7.21 16.66 -2.85
CA LEU A 44 5.83 16.65 -2.36
C LEU A 44 5.52 17.84 -1.45
N LYS A 45 6.37 18.89 -1.49
CA LYS A 45 6.16 20.10 -0.67
C LYS A 45 4.79 20.71 -0.95
N GLY A 46 4.00 20.89 0.12
CA GLY A 46 2.65 21.44 0.03
C GLY A 46 1.60 20.47 -0.52
N LYS A 47 1.96 19.19 -0.73
CA LYS A 47 1.05 18.13 -1.18
C LYS A 47 0.52 17.34 -0.01
N SER A 48 -0.78 17.08 -0.01
CA SER A 48 -1.41 16.11 0.89
C SER A 48 -1.24 14.70 0.32
N VAL A 49 -0.79 13.78 1.14
CA VAL A 49 -0.53 12.38 0.77
C VAL A 49 -1.30 11.46 1.69
N ILE A 50 -1.91 10.41 1.15
CA ILE A 50 -2.41 9.29 1.94
C ILE A 50 -1.70 8.01 1.51
N ASP A 51 -1.24 7.25 2.51
CA ASP A 51 -0.64 5.93 2.34
C ASP A 51 -1.61 4.87 2.87
N VAL A 52 -2.19 4.10 1.96
CA VAL A 52 -3.22 3.09 2.24
C VAL A 52 -2.56 1.74 2.41
N GLY A 53 -2.74 1.13 3.59
CA GLY A 53 -2.05 -0.10 3.97
C GLY A 53 -0.59 0.14 4.31
N ALA A 54 -0.33 1.15 5.14
CA ALA A 54 1.02 1.66 5.41
C ALA A 54 1.94 0.67 6.15
N TRP A 55 1.39 -0.32 6.84
CA TRP A 55 2.12 -1.31 7.65
C TRP A 55 3.17 -0.65 8.57
N ASP A 56 4.50 -0.87 8.32
CA ASP A 56 5.58 -0.25 9.12
C ASP A 56 5.90 1.19 8.71
N GLY A 57 5.28 1.71 7.64
CA GLY A 57 5.30 3.13 7.27
C GLY A 57 6.45 3.57 6.36
N PHE A 58 7.22 2.67 5.74
CA PHE A 58 8.35 3.06 4.87
C PHE A 58 7.96 4.13 3.84
N PHE A 59 6.88 3.91 3.08
CA PHE A 59 6.45 4.83 2.03
C PHE A 59 5.85 6.12 2.60
N SER A 60 5.20 6.03 3.77
CA SER A 60 4.71 7.20 4.51
C SER A 60 5.84 8.13 4.91
N PHE A 61 6.91 7.58 5.53
CA PHE A 61 8.07 8.38 5.97
C PHE A 61 8.88 8.90 4.79
N GLU A 62 8.96 8.15 3.70
CA GLU A 62 9.61 8.63 2.47
C GLU A 62 8.82 9.77 1.82
N ALA A 63 7.49 9.71 1.80
CA ALA A 63 6.65 10.81 1.32
C ALA A 63 6.80 12.07 2.19
N GLU A 64 6.87 11.90 3.53
CA GLU A 64 7.19 13.00 4.46
C GLU A 64 8.56 13.60 4.18
N ARG A 65 9.59 12.77 4.01
CA ARG A 65 10.96 13.20 3.69
C ARG A 65 11.01 14.05 2.40
N ARG A 66 10.11 13.77 1.44
CA ARG A 66 9.93 14.56 0.21
C ARG A 66 9.08 15.82 0.41
N GLY A 67 8.62 16.08 1.63
CA GLY A 67 7.89 17.30 2.02
C GLY A 67 6.37 17.19 2.00
N GLY A 68 5.80 16.00 1.88
CA GLY A 68 4.36 15.75 1.93
C GLY A 68 3.76 15.92 3.33
N ASP A 69 2.50 16.39 3.41
CA ASP A 69 1.65 16.26 4.60
C ASP A 69 0.95 14.89 4.53
N VAL A 70 1.43 13.94 5.34
CA VAL A 70 1.13 12.52 5.15
C VAL A 70 0.15 12.00 6.20
N LEU A 71 -0.86 11.28 5.73
CA LEU A 71 -1.72 10.41 6.51
C LEU A 71 -1.42 8.95 6.15
N ALA A 72 -1.04 8.14 7.13
CA ALA A 72 -0.90 6.70 7.02
C ALA A 72 -2.17 6.02 7.56
N ILE A 73 -2.69 5.05 6.84
CA ILE A 73 -3.81 4.23 7.31
C ILE A 73 -3.52 2.73 7.14
N ASP A 74 -3.94 1.96 8.13
CA ASP A 74 -3.95 0.50 8.06
C ASP A 74 -4.93 -0.01 9.13
N THR A 75 -5.53 -1.18 8.90
CA THR A 75 -6.29 -1.87 9.95
C THR A 75 -5.84 -3.29 10.10
N VAL A 76 -5.62 -3.97 9.00
CA VAL A 76 -5.31 -5.40 9.00
C VAL A 76 -4.02 -5.64 9.76
N MET A 77 -2.94 -4.94 9.36
CA MET A 77 -1.63 -5.16 9.96
C MET A 77 -1.46 -4.49 11.33
N TRP A 78 -2.28 -3.46 11.63
CA TRP A 78 -2.23 -2.75 12.91
C TRP A 78 -3.13 -3.34 14.01
N LYS A 79 -3.89 -4.39 13.71
CA LYS A 79 -4.52 -5.21 14.74
C LYS A 79 -3.44 -5.94 15.56
N GLU A 80 -3.80 -6.33 16.78
CA GLU A 80 -2.93 -7.15 17.62
C GLU A 80 -3.52 -8.57 17.73
N GLY A 81 -2.64 -9.56 17.70
CA GLY A 81 -2.99 -10.96 17.84
C GLY A 81 -3.60 -11.61 16.59
N PRO A 82 -4.04 -12.87 16.72
CA PRO A 82 -4.62 -13.61 15.60
C PRO A 82 -6.07 -13.20 15.34
N THR A 83 -6.47 -13.20 14.07
CA THR A 83 -7.87 -13.18 13.65
C THR A 83 -8.17 -14.37 12.76
N PHE A 84 -9.40 -14.90 12.86
CA PHE A 84 -9.82 -16.04 12.05
C PHE A 84 -10.57 -15.54 10.80
N ASP A 85 -10.06 -15.87 9.62
CA ASP A 85 -10.79 -15.69 8.36
C ASP A 85 -11.64 -16.95 8.08
N SER A 86 -12.94 -16.87 8.37
CA SER A 86 -13.87 -17.98 8.19
C SER A 86 -14.09 -18.39 6.73
N GLN A 87 -13.84 -17.49 5.78
CA GLN A 87 -14.02 -17.78 4.35
C GLN A 87 -12.88 -18.63 3.80
N LYS A 88 -11.67 -18.46 4.34
CA LYS A 88 -10.50 -19.27 3.98
C LYS A 88 -10.16 -20.34 5.01
N ASN A 89 -10.91 -20.39 6.11
CA ASN A 89 -10.68 -21.30 7.24
C ASN A 89 -9.22 -21.25 7.73
N ILE A 90 -8.71 -20.04 7.93
CA ILE A 90 -7.33 -19.81 8.36
C ILE A 90 -7.26 -18.81 9.52
N GLU A 91 -6.21 -18.94 10.32
CA GLU A 91 -5.80 -17.93 11.29
C GLU A 91 -4.80 -16.97 10.64
N VAL A 92 -5.06 -15.67 10.75
CA VAL A 92 -4.20 -14.60 10.26
C VAL A 92 -3.52 -13.94 11.45
N MET A 93 -2.19 -14.03 11.51
CA MET A 93 -1.39 -13.35 12.53
C MET A 93 -1.12 -11.90 12.11
N HIS A 94 -1.42 -10.97 13.00
CA HIS A 94 -1.15 -9.55 12.80
C HIS A 94 0.06 -9.12 13.63
N THR A 95 0.82 -8.18 13.11
CA THR A 95 2.06 -7.70 13.76
C THR A 95 1.83 -6.53 14.71
N GLY A 96 0.61 -5.97 14.70
CA GLY A 96 0.31 -4.74 15.42
C GLY A 96 0.99 -3.52 14.80
N LYS A 97 0.82 -2.37 15.45
CA LYS A 97 1.39 -1.09 15.00
C LYS A 97 2.81 -0.82 15.53
N ARG A 98 3.45 -1.82 16.15
CA ARG A 98 4.74 -1.62 16.84
C ARG A 98 5.83 -1.11 15.91
N GLY A 99 5.97 -1.68 14.71
CA GLY A 99 6.99 -1.26 13.73
C GLY A 99 6.80 0.19 13.31
N PHE A 100 5.57 0.57 12.93
CA PHE A 100 5.25 1.95 12.59
C PHE A 100 5.53 2.91 13.73
N ASN A 101 5.06 2.62 14.95
CA ASN A 101 5.24 3.49 16.11
C ASN A 101 6.71 3.65 16.49
N PHE A 102 7.48 2.58 16.42
CA PHE A 102 8.91 2.62 16.68
C PHE A 102 9.65 3.48 15.65
N ALA A 103 9.44 3.23 14.35
CA ALA A 103 10.06 4.02 13.29
C ALA A 103 9.65 5.49 13.36
N HIS A 104 8.36 5.77 13.58
CA HIS A 104 7.82 7.13 13.76
C HIS A 104 8.54 7.89 14.88
N LYS A 105 8.76 7.21 16.03
CA LYS A 105 9.48 7.78 17.19
C LYS A 105 10.94 8.08 16.87
N ILE A 106 11.66 7.12 16.28
CA ILE A 106 13.10 7.27 15.97
C ILE A 106 13.32 8.37 14.93
N LEU A 107 12.48 8.42 13.88
CA LEU A 107 12.54 9.44 12.82
C LEU A 107 12.02 10.81 13.26
N ASN A 108 11.45 10.93 14.47
CA ASN A 108 10.74 12.14 14.92
C ASN A 108 9.72 12.61 13.87
N SER A 109 8.99 11.66 13.28
CA SER A 109 8.07 11.88 12.18
C SER A 109 6.81 12.63 12.61
N LYS A 110 6.22 13.39 11.70
CA LYS A 110 4.94 14.09 11.84
C LYS A 110 3.79 13.39 11.12
N VAL A 111 4.04 12.25 10.50
CA VAL A 111 3.02 11.46 9.81
C VAL A 111 1.87 11.14 10.76
N LYS A 112 0.67 11.55 10.37
CA LYS A 112 -0.55 11.17 11.09
C LYS A 112 -0.91 9.73 10.75
N SER A 113 -1.52 9.00 11.69
CA SER A 113 -1.85 7.60 11.45
C SER A 113 -3.14 7.17 12.12
N TYR A 114 -4.01 6.47 11.37
CA TYR A 114 -5.31 5.98 11.85
C TYR A 114 -5.55 4.54 11.43
N GLY A 115 -6.14 3.75 12.35
CA GLY A 115 -6.66 2.43 12.05
C GLY A 115 -8.06 2.53 11.44
N VAL A 116 -8.16 2.41 10.12
CA VAL A 116 -9.44 2.46 9.38
C VAL A 116 -9.42 1.49 8.22
N GLU A 117 -10.52 0.76 8.03
CA GLU A 117 -10.67 -0.11 6.84
C GLU A 117 -10.74 0.75 5.58
N VAL A 118 -10.00 0.35 4.55
CA VAL A 118 -9.96 1.11 3.29
C VAL A 118 -11.34 1.29 2.65
N MET A 119 -12.21 0.28 2.76
CA MET A 119 -13.56 0.33 2.19
C MET A 119 -14.49 1.26 2.99
N ASP A 120 -14.15 1.58 4.23
CA ASP A 120 -14.92 2.48 5.09
C ASP A 120 -14.44 3.93 5.02
N LEU A 121 -13.38 4.21 4.27
CA LEU A 121 -12.84 5.56 4.13
C LEU A 121 -13.89 6.59 3.70
N ASN A 122 -14.77 6.24 2.76
CA ASN A 122 -15.82 7.13 2.28
C ASN A 122 -16.90 7.47 3.34
N ASN A 123 -16.95 6.72 4.43
CA ASN A 123 -17.89 6.90 5.54
C ASN A 123 -17.22 7.44 6.80
N SER A 124 -15.95 7.78 6.75
CA SER A 124 -15.18 8.25 7.90
C SER A 124 -14.99 9.76 7.88
N ASP A 125 -14.75 10.36 9.06
CA ASP A 125 -14.37 11.78 9.19
C ASP A 125 -13.01 12.11 8.53
N LEU A 126 -12.32 11.08 8.02
CA LEU A 126 -11.07 11.18 7.28
C LEU A 126 -11.28 11.46 5.79
N ILE A 127 -12.54 11.61 5.33
CA ILE A 127 -12.85 11.97 3.92
C ILE A 127 -12.23 13.32 3.61
N LYS A 128 -11.01 13.24 3.13
CA LYS A 128 -10.33 14.32 2.42
C LYS A 128 -9.91 13.77 1.07
N GLN A 129 -9.78 14.68 0.13
CA GLN A 129 -9.12 14.35 -1.11
C GLN A 129 -7.63 14.69 -0.98
N TYR A 130 -6.79 13.84 -1.55
CA TYR A 130 -5.33 13.91 -1.45
C TYR A 130 -4.72 14.20 -2.82
N ASP A 131 -3.64 14.96 -2.83
CA ASP A 131 -2.86 15.22 -4.06
C ASP A 131 -2.18 13.96 -4.56
N LEU A 132 -1.77 13.08 -3.63
CA LEU A 132 -1.16 11.78 -3.92
C LEU A 132 -1.80 10.70 -3.04
N VAL A 133 -2.29 9.65 -3.68
CA VAL A 133 -2.77 8.43 -3.03
C VAL A 133 -1.78 7.31 -3.30
N LEU A 134 -1.22 6.71 -2.27
CA LEU A 134 -0.39 5.50 -2.35
C LEU A 134 -1.26 4.29 -1.98
N CYS A 135 -1.28 3.29 -2.85
CA CYS A 135 -1.98 2.02 -2.68
C CYS A 135 -1.03 0.91 -3.13
N LEU A 136 -0.14 0.50 -2.23
CA LEU A 136 1.01 -0.32 -2.55
C LEU A 136 0.90 -1.70 -1.90
N GLY A 137 0.72 -2.73 -2.72
CA GLY A 137 0.63 -4.10 -2.24
C GLY A 137 -0.72 -4.51 -1.64
N ILE A 138 -1.82 -3.82 -1.96
CA ILE A 138 -3.12 -4.00 -1.30
C ILE A 138 -4.18 -4.63 -2.22
N LEU A 139 -4.25 -4.22 -3.49
CA LEU A 139 -5.37 -4.54 -4.38
C LEU A 139 -5.68 -6.05 -4.44
N TYR A 140 -4.67 -6.88 -4.52
CA TYR A 140 -4.82 -8.34 -4.63
C TYR A 140 -5.31 -9.01 -3.33
N HIS A 141 -5.26 -8.31 -2.20
CA HIS A 141 -5.83 -8.74 -0.92
C HIS A 141 -7.30 -8.35 -0.74
N MET A 142 -7.82 -7.47 -1.59
CA MET A 142 -9.19 -6.97 -1.45
C MET A 142 -10.20 -7.96 -2.03
N LYS A 143 -11.29 -8.24 -1.28
CA LYS A 143 -12.40 -9.07 -1.77
C LYS A 143 -13.15 -8.38 -2.91
N ASP A 144 -13.28 -7.04 -2.85
CA ASP A 144 -13.83 -6.19 -3.90
C ASP A 144 -12.74 -5.25 -4.47
N PRO A 145 -11.92 -5.72 -5.42
CA PRO A 145 -10.85 -4.91 -5.99
C PRO A 145 -11.37 -3.75 -6.85
N LEU A 146 -12.55 -3.88 -7.47
CA LEU A 146 -13.15 -2.79 -8.25
C LEU A 146 -13.69 -1.69 -7.35
N GLY A 147 -14.39 -2.05 -6.27
CA GLY A 147 -14.82 -1.12 -5.24
C GLY A 147 -13.65 -0.37 -4.60
N MET A 148 -12.54 -1.06 -4.34
CA MET A 148 -11.33 -0.41 -3.86
C MET A 148 -10.78 0.62 -4.84
N CYS A 149 -10.72 0.32 -6.14
CA CYS A 149 -10.30 1.30 -7.14
C CYS A 149 -11.22 2.54 -7.13
N LYS A 150 -12.53 2.36 -6.87
CA LYS A 150 -13.47 3.48 -6.73
C LYS A 150 -13.17 4.32 -5.50
N VAL A 151 -12.87 3.71 -4.35
CA VAL A 151 -12.44 4.43 -3.15
C VAL A 151 -11.18 5.23 -3.44
N MET A 152 -10.17 4.65 -4.10
CA MET A 152 -8.93 5.36 -4.48
C MET A 152 -9.23 6.59 -5.35
N TYR A 153 -10.15 6.45 -6.33
CA TYR A 153 -10.59 7.57 -7.15
C TYR A 153 -11.27 8.68 -6.33
N ASP A 154 -12.16 8.31 -5.41
CA ASP A 154 -12.93 9.27 -4.62
C ASP A 154 -12.06 10.10 -3.68
N ILE A 155 -11.04 9.49 -3.09
CA ILE A 155 -10.08 10.16 -2.22
C ILE A 155 -8.94 10.87 -2.98
N THR A 156 -8.85 10.74 -4.30
CA THR A 156 -7.91 11.48 -5.12
C THR A 156 -8.51 12.84 -5.49
N LYS A 157 -7.77 13.93 -5.27
CA LYS A 157 -8.16 15.29 -5.73
C LYS A 157 -8.26 15.37 -7.24
N GLU A 158 -8.99 16.37 -7.73
CA GLU A 158 -8.80 16.86 -9.10
C GLU A 158 -7.33 17.27 -9.31
N ASP A 159 -6.77 16.93 -10.46
CA ASP A 159 -5.35 17.07 -10.80
C ASP A 159 -4.40 16.28 -9.87
N GLY A 160 -4.95 15.38 -9.05
CA GLY A 160 -4.22 14.45 -8.20
C GLY A 160 -3.89 13.14 -8.90
N MET A 161 -3.08 12.32 -8.21
CA MET A 161 -2.58 11.06 -8.72
C MET A 161 -2.72 9.94 -7.69
N CYS A 162 -3.12 8.75 -8.15
CA CYS A 162 -2.98 7.50 -7.40
C CYS A 162 -1.81 6.69 -7.97
N ILE A 163 -0.92 6.21 -7.10
CA ILE A 163 0.09 5.20 -7.41
C ILE A 163 -0.41 3.88 -6.85
N LEU A 164 -0.71 2.94 -7.73
CA LEU A 164 -1.16 1.60 -7.38
C LEU A 164 -0.10 0.59 -7.75
N GLU A 165 0.38 -0.18 -6.77
CA GLU A 165 1.28 -1.31 -6.97
C GLU A 165 0.55 -2.60 -6.56
N THR A 166 0.64 -3.66 -7.38
CA THR A 166 -0.09 -4.89 -7.14
C THR A 166 0.62 -6.12 -7.69
N HIS A 167 0.29 -7.28 -7.10
CA HIS A 167 0.51 -8.57 -7.75
C HIS A 167 -0.25 -8.63 -9.07
N MET A 168 0.37 -9.23 -10.09
CA MET A 168 -0.24 -9.47 -11.40
C MET A 168 0.00 -10.91 -11.85
N ASP A 169 -0.91 -11.42 -12.68
CA ASP A 169 -0.81 -12.74 -13.30
C ASP A 169 -1.32 -12.70 -14.75
N LEU A 170 -1.37 -13.83 -15.42
CA LEU A 170 -1.99 -14.01 -16.75
C LEU A 170 -1.53 -12.99 -17.80
N PHE A 171 -0.22 -12.64 -17.78
CA PHE A 171 0.36 -11.59 -18.62
C PHE A 171 0.19 -11.82 -20.13
N ASP A 172 0.07 -13.08 -20.55
CA ASP A 172 0.00 -13.44 -21.97
C ASP A 172 -1.43 -13.37 -22.54
N ILE A 173 -2.43 -13.13 -21.68
CA ILE A 173 -3.84 -12.96 -22.10
C ILE A 173 -4.10 -11.51 -22.47
N GLN A 174 -4.47 -11.28 -23.74
CA GLN A 174 -4.63 -9.93 -24.31
C GLN A 174 -6.01 -9.28 -24.05
N ARG A 175 -6.75 -9.76 -23.07
CA ARG A 175 -8.03 -9.15 -22.60
C ARG A 175 -7.98 -8.98 -21.09
N PRO A 176 -8.78 -8.05 -20.50
CA PRO A 176 -8.89 -7.93 -19.05
C PRO A 176 -9.37 -9.23 -18.42
N VAL A 177 -8.53 -9.84 -17.59
CA VAL A 177 -8.83 -11.07 -16.83
C VAL A 177 -8.10 -11.03 -15.50
N MET A 178 -8.61 -11.76 -14.51
CA MET A 178 -7.90 -12.01 -13.26
C MET A 178 -8.07 -13.46 -12.81
N ALA A 179 -7.02 -14.03 -12.25
CA ALA A 179 -7.04 -15.32 -11.58
C ALA A 179 -7.69 -15.16 -10.19
N PHE A 180 -8.44 -16.16 -9.77
CA PHE A 180 -9.01 -16.25 -8.43
C PHE A 180 -8.22 -17.27 -7.61
N TYR A 181 -7.78 -16.90 -6.42
CA TYR A 181 -7.01 -17.74 -5.50
C TYR A 181 -7.80 -18.01 -4.22
N PRO A 182 -8.62 -19.07 -4.17
CA PRO A 182 -9.46 -19.36 -3.01
C PRO A 182 -8.66 -19.81 -1.78
N ASN A 183 -7.41 -20.24 -1.95
CA ASN A 183 -6.59 -20.79 -0.86
C ASN A 183 -5.22 -20.11 -0.79
N LYS A 184 -4.13 -20.87 -1.01
CA LYS A 184 -2.73 -20.42 -0.89
C LYS A 184 -1.97 -20.56 -2.20
N GLU A 185 -2.68 -20.57 -3.33
CA GLU A 185 -2.08 -20.83 -4.66
C GLU A 185 -1.07 -19.73 -5.05
N CYS A 186 -1.29 -18.50 -4.58
CA CYS A 186 -0.39 -17.40 -4.84
C CYS A 186 0.63 -17.25 -3.71
N ASN A 187 1.88 -17.60 -3.98
CA ASN A 187 3.04 -17.41 -3.07
C ASN A 187 2.85 -18.03 -1.67
N ASN A 188 2.03 -19.06 -1.52
CA ASN A 188 1.64 -19.63 -0.24
C ASN A 188 1.02 -18.60 0.74
N ASP A 189 0.47 -17.52 0.20
CA ASP A 189 -0.17 -16.45 0.97
C ASP A 189 -1.70 -16.62 0.96
N PRO A 190 -2.30 -16.94 2.09
CA PRO A 190 -3.74 -17.09 2.19
C PRO A 190 -4.51 -15.77 2.11
N GLY A 191 -3.83 -14.63 2.23
CA GLY A 191 -4.43 -13.29 2.12
C GLY A 191 -4.67 -12.85 0.69
N THR A 192 -4.04 -13.49 -0.30
CA THR A 192 -4.19 -13.13 -1.71
C THR A 192 -5.47 -13.73 -2.30
N TRP A 193 -6.32 -12.90 -2.91
CA TRP A 193 -7.57 -13.31 -3.57
C TRP A 193 -7.46 -13.29 -5.09
N TRP A 194 -6.72 -12.35 -5.66
CA TRP A 194 -6.75 -12.04 -7.09
C TRP A 194 -5.37 -11.86 -7.70
N GLY A 195 -5.22 -12.36 -8.92
CA GLY A 195 -4.09 -12.07 -9.80
C GLY A 195 -4.59 -11.43 -11.10
N PRO A 196 -4.85 -10.10 -11.12
CA PRO A 196 -5.25 -9.42 -12.35
C PRO A 196 -4.10 -9.34 -13.34
N ASN A 197 -4.40 -9.39 -14.64
CA ASN A 197 -3.42 -9.04 -15.64
C ASN A 197 -3.30 -7.50 -15.80
N PRO A 198 -2.25 -7.00 -16.47
CA PRO A 198 -2.04 -5.56 -16.63
C PRO A 198 -3.24 -4.82 -17.22
N GLN A 199 -3.93 -5.44 -18.19
CA GLN A 199 -5.11 -4.85 -18.81
C GLN A 199 -6.29 -4.76 -17.84
N CYS A 200 -6.46 -5.76 -16.97
CA CYS A 200 -7.51 -5.77 -15.96
C CYS A 200 -7.31 -4.64 -14.96
N VAL A 201 -6.09 -4.46 -14.42
CA VAL A 201 -5.77 -3.35 -13.49
C VAL A 201 -6.05 -2.00 -14.15
N ALA A 202 -5.54 -1.79 -15.38
CA ALA A 202 -5.76 -0.53 -16.09
C ALA A 202 -7.25 -0.24 -16.33
N LYS A 203 -8.04 -1.29 -16.66
CA LYS A 203 -9.48 -1.13 -16.90
C LYS A 203 -10.27 -0.92 -15.62
N MET A 204 -9.92 -1.56 -14.49
CA MET A 204 -10.53 -1.29 -13.19
C MET A 204 -10.32 0.17 -12.78
N LEU A 205 -9.10 0.70 -12.88
CA LEU A 205 -8.81 2.10 -12.59
C LEU A 205 -9.60 3.06 -13.51
N LYS A 206 -9.67 2.77 -14.81
CA LYS A 206 -10.48 3.55 -15.77
C LYS A 206 -11.97 3.49 -15.41
N SER A 207 -12.51 2.32 -15.09
CA SER A 207 -13.91 2.14 -14.71
C SER A 207 -14.26 2.82 -13.39
N ALA A 208 -13.29 2.95 -12.49
CA ALA A 208 -13.43 3.72 -11.24
C ALA A 208 -13.56 5.22 -11.48
N GLY A 209 -13.11 5.73 -12.65
CA GLY A 209 -13.27 7.13 -13.05
C GLY A 209 -11.96 7.86 -13.39
N PHE A 210 -10.78 7.26 -13.20
CA PHE A 210 -9.50 7.90 -13.56
C PHE A 210 -9.43 8.23 -15.05
N ASP A 211 -9.06 9.47 -15.37
CA ASP A 211 -9.03 9.97 -16.75
C ASP A 211 -7.81 9.47 -17.52
N GLU A 212 -6.70 9.24 -16.85
CA GLU A 212 -5.48 8.70 -17.44
C GLU A 212 -4.93 7.59 -16.54
N VAL A 213 -4.49 6.49 -17.15
CA VAL A 213 -3.85 5.36 -16.44
C VAL A 213 -2.65 4.91 -17.27
N LYS A 214 -1.49 4.86 -16.63
CA LYS A 214 -0.25 4.42 -17.23
C LYS A 214 0.41 3.35 -16.36
N MET A 215 0.72 2.21 -16.93
CA MET A 215 1.63 1.24 -16.29
C MET A 215 3.06 1.77 -16.42
N VAL A 216 3.71 2.07 -15.31
CA VAL A 216 5.07 2.66 -15.27
C VAL A 216 6.15 1.62 -15.00
N PHE A 217 5.75 0.48 -14.43
CA PHE A 217 6.64 -0.65 -14.17
C PHE A 217 5.86 -1.97 -14.32
N SER A 218 6.54 -3.01 -14.81
CA SER A 218 6.03 -4.38 -14.84
C SER A 218 7.20 -5.35 -14.87
N ASP A 219 7.16 -6.38 -14.04
CA ASP A 219 8.13 -7.48 -14.08
C ASP A 219 7.41 -8.83 -13.86
N LYS A 220 7.35 -9.63 -14.93
CA LYS A 220 6.73 -10.97 -14.93
C LYS A 220 7.45 -11.96 -14.02
N ARG A 221 8.75 -11.77 -13.75
CA ARG A 221 9.56 -12.70 -12.92
C ARG A 221 9.17 -12.65 -11.46
N ILE A 222 8.69 -11.49 -11.01
CA ILE A 222 8.23 -11.26 -9.64
C ILE A 222 6.72 -11.02 -9.57
N ASN A 223 6.01 -11.12 -10.69
CA ASN A 223 4.57 -10.94 -10.79
C ASN A 223 4.08 -9.59 -10.19
N ARG A 224 4.78 -8.49 -10.49
CA ARG A 224 4.44 -7.17 -9.95
C ARG A 224 4.29 -6.13 -11.05
N GLY A 225 3.40 -5.16 -10.80
CA GLY A 225 3.25 -3.99 -11.65
C GLY A 225 2.84 -2.75 -10.89
N VAL A 226 3.22 -1.60 -11.45
CA VAL A 226 2.92 -0.28 -10.91
C VAL A 226 2.16 0.54 -11.94
N PHE A 227 1.09 1.14 -11.49
CA PHE A 227 0.22 1.99 -12.29
C PHE A 227 0.13 3.37 -11.67
N HIS A 228 0.28 4.41 -12.48
CA HIS A 228 -0.10 5.76 -12.15
C HIS A 228 -1.45 6.06 -12.77
N ALA A 229 -2.37 6.59 -11.97
CA ALA A 229 -3.71 6.94 -12.40
C ALA A 229 -4.02 8.39 -12.00
N TRP A 230 -4.44 9.21 -12.95
CA TRP A 230 -4.72 10.63 -12.73
C TRP A 230 -6.21 10.91 -12.85
N LYS A 231 -6.67 11.77 -11.94
CA LYS A 231 -8.00 12.37 -11.98
C LYS A 231 -7.84 13.79 -12.50
N LYS A 232 -8.33 14.05 -13.71
CA LYS A 232 -8.23 15.39 -14.33
C LYS A 232 -9.43 16.25 -13.91
N ARG A 233 -9.19 17.54 -13.82
CA ARG A 233 -10.28 18.52 -13.64
C ARG A 233 -11.22 18.45 -14.83
N LYS A 234 -12.53 18.39 -14.55
CA LYS A 234 -13.60 18.45 -15.54
C LYS A 234 -14.06 19.87 -15.79
#